data_4f1b8b63c39f3e042fa3e630f3ef8f1c
#
_entry.id   4f1b8b63c39f3e042fa3e630f3ef8f1c
#
_cell.length_a   1.000
_cell.length_b   1.000
_cell.length_c   1.000
_cell.angle_alpha   90.00
_cell.angle_beta   90.00
_cell.angle_gamma   90.00
#
_symmetry.space_group_name_H-M   'P 1'
#
loop_
_entity.id
_entity.type
_entity.pdbx_description
1 polymer ?
#
loop_
_entity_poly.entity_id
_entity_poly.type
_entity_poly.pdbx_seq_one_letter_code
_entity_poly.pdbx_strand_id
1 'polypeptide(L)'
;SKETKLTADGTNVLMNGYASWVYFEEILGRPSKYKAFWWSPDSKLIAYYKFDDSKVPMFPIYNSKGKHGTLTETHYPKAGDPNPEVKIGFVNANGGETVWADFNEKDDQYFGIPFWNAEGNRFIVPWMPRDQNNLKLYAVNPADGCKSFIYNEEQKTWIDWPEDMQFTADGFYMIRDFDLWEQIYFQSFDGKRLEKITDGNNWGINFVKVDQKEGAIYFTARREASDRVDFYRVNLKTKQIQRLSTGDYNYQAVNLSPDNKHFTAVRSNSHTPNQLVLFTVGKKNSTEKIIFDSKGEKFDSYKVAIPQMKYIMVDGYRLPAQIVYP
;
A
#
# COMPACT_ATOMS: atom_id res chain seq x y z
N SER A 1 7.49 34.52 -3.88
CA SER A 1 7.03 33.87 -2.63
C SER A 1 8.18 33.92 -1.63
N LYS A 2 7.86 34.12 -0.35
CA LYS A 2 8.83 34.08 0.73
C LYS A 2 9.04 32.61 1.14
N GLU A 3 10.28 32.13 1.09
CA GLU A 3 10.63 30.80 1.59
C GLU A 3 10.79 30.85 3.11
N THR A 4 10.32 29.79 3.79
CA THR A 4 10.48 29.61 5.24
C THR A 4 11.26 28.33 5.48
N LYS A 5 12.42 28.43 6.14
CA LYS A 5 13.23 27.28 6.54
C LYS A 5 12.59 26.63 7.78
N LEU A 6 12.20 25.35 7.68
CA LEU A 6 11.51 24.63 8.76
C LEU A 6 12.49 23.88 9.69
N THR A 7 13.65 23.46 9.16
CA THR A 7 14.71 22.77 9.93
C THR A 7 16.05 23.43 9.65
N ALA A 8 16.99 23.41 10.60
CA ALA A 8 18.26 24.14 10.48
C ALA A 8 19.51 23.27 10.61
N ASP A 9 19.36 22.00 10.96
CA ASP A 9 20.42 21.08 11.37
C ASP A 9 20.75 20.01 10.31
N GLY A 10 20.22 20.15 9.08
CA GLY A 10 20.48 19.21 7.99
C GLY A 10 21.95 19.24 7.54
N THR A 11 22.53 18.06 7.33
CA THR A 11 23.88 17.82 6.81
C THR A 11 23.84 16.67 5.80
N ASN A 12 25.02 16.23 5.34
CA ASN A 12 25.11 15.04 4.46
C ASN A 12 24.74 13.72 5.16
N VAL A 13 24.73 13.69 6.49
CA VAL A 13 24.41 12.51 7.30
C VAL A 13 23.15 12.73 8.16
N LEU A 14 22.78 13.99 8.43
CA LEU A 14 21.55 14.32 9.14
C LEU A 14 20.52 14.85 8.14
N MET A 15 19.51 14.07 7.85
CA MET A 15 18.54 14.36 6.79
C MET A 15 17.14 14.56 7.38
N ASN A 16 16.53 15.72 7.12
CA ASN A 16 15.18 16.05 7.57
C ASN A 16 14.20 15.90 6.40
N GLY A 17 13.27 14.96 6.47
CA GLY A 17 12.27 14.72 5.43
C GLY A 17 12.83 14.16 4.12
N TYR A 18 14.08 13.76 4.10
CA TYR A 18 14.76 13.08 3.01
C TYR A 18 15.26 11.73 3.52
N ALA A 19 14.85 10.65 2.90
CA ALA A 19 15.06 9.30 3.40
C ALA A 19 16.52 8.84 3.26
N SER A 20 17.03 8.13 4.27
CA SER A 20 18.19 7.27 4.14
C SER A 20 17.94 6.15 3.14
N TRP A 21 19.01 5.56 2.60
CA TRP A 21 18.92 4.57 1.51
C TRP A 21 17.97 3.41 1.82
N VAL A 22 18.13 2.75 2.98
CA VAL A 22 17.27 1.61 3.34
C VAL A 22 15.80 1.99 3.41
N TYR A 23 15.49 3.18 3.90
CA TYR A 23 14.11 3.66 3.94
C TYR A 23 13.57 4.02 2.55
N PHE A 24 14.39 4.64 1.71
CA PHE A 24 14.02 4.95 0.33
C PHE A 24 13.74 3.69 -0.49
N GLU A 25 14.60 2.68 -0.38
CA GLU A 25 14.51 1.50 -1.22
C GLU A 25 13.50 0.48 -0.69
N GLU A 26 13.59 0.14 0.60
CA GLU A 26 12.91 -1.02 1.17
C GLU A 26 11.58 -0.68 1.88
N ILE A 27 11.46 0.51 2.48
CA ILE A 27 10.33 0.84 3.35
C ILE A 27 9.36 1.82 2.67
N LEU A 28 9.84 2.99 2.23
CA LEU A 28 9.01 4.01 1.58
C LEU A 28 8.81 3.74 0.08
N GLY A 29 9.68 2.88 -0.48
CA GLY A 29 9.66 2.49 -1.89
C GLY A 29 10.26 3.54 -2.82
N ARG A 30 10.87 3.11 -3.92
CA ARG A 30 11.52 3.97 -4.94
C ARG A 30 10.61 5.06 -5.53
N PRO A 31 9.27 4.87 -5.69
CA PRO A 31 8.37 5.94 -6.14
C PRO A 31 8.32 7.15 -5.22
N SER A 32 8.71 7.01 -3.93
CA SER A 32 8.79 8.12 -2.97
C SER A 32 9.82 9.17 -3.37
N LYS A 33 10.84 8.80 -4.18
CA LYS A 33 11.97 9.67 -4.58
C LYS A 33 12.64 10.31 -3.37
N TYR A 34 12.91 9.51 -2.34
CA TYR A 34 13.47 9.93 -1.04
C TYR A 34 12.57 10.83 -0.18
N LYS A 35 11.32 11.07 -0.58
CA LYS A 35 10.39 11.86 0.22
C LYS A 35 10.03 11.12 1.52
N ALA A 36 10.34 11.72 2.66
CA ALA A 36 10.05 11.21 3.99
C ALA A 36 9.34 12.28 4.84
N PHE A 37 8.36 12.98 4.25
CA PHE A 37 7.50 13.96 4.93
C PHE A 37 6.07 13.92 4.41
N TRP A 38 5.11 14.28 5.27
CA TRP A 38 3.67 14.17 5.02
C TRP A 38 2.93 15.38 5.56
N TRP A 39 2.18 16.06 4.70
CA TRP A 39 1.31 17.15 5.10
C TRP A 39 0.12 16.65 5.91
N SER A 40 -0.26 17.39 6.97
CA SER A 40 -1.56 17.18 7.61
C SER A 40 -2.70 17.51 6.65
N PRO A 41 -3.90 16.89 6.79
CA PRO A 41 -5.05 17.13 5.91
C PRO A 41 -5.46 18.60 5.82
N ASP A 42 -5.27 19.37 6.90
CA ASP A 42 -5.57 20.80 6.94
C ASP A 42 -4.41 21.69 6.47
N SER A 43 -3.30 21.08 6.03
CA SER A 43 -2.09 21.75 5.52
C SER A 43 -1.39 22.68 6.52
N LYS A 44 -1.60 22.50 7.83
CA LYS A 44 -0.95 23.33 8.87
C LYS A 44 0.32 22.72 9.44
N LEU A 45 0.43 21.38 9.43
CA LEU A 45 1.57 20.65 9.94
C LEU A 45 2.24 19.84 8.84
N ILE A 46 3.54 19.63 9.00
CA ILE A 46 4.34 18.67 8.27
C ILE A 46 4.90 17.68 9.28
N ALA A 47 4.51 16.40 9.15
CA ALA A 47 5.21 15.31 9.79
C ALA A 47 6.41 14.90 8.93
N TYR A 48 7.55 14.59 9.53
CA TYR A 48 8.71 14.14 8.79
C TYR A 48 9.55 13.15 9.59
N TYR A 49 10.27 12.30 8.88
CA TYR A 49 11.33 11.48 9.46
C TYR A 49 12.65 12.24 9.37
N LYS A 50 13.37 12.25 10.47
CA LYS A 50 14.76 12.70 10.55
C LYS A 50 15.65 11.48 10.68
N PHE A 51 16.65 11.38 9.81
CA PHE A 51 17.61 10.28 9.77
C PHE A 51 18.99 10.77 10.19
N ASP A 52 19.69 9.92 10.94
CA ASP A 52 21.11 10.07 11.24
C ASP A 52 21.86 8.85 10.68
N ASP A 53 22.56 9.07 9.57
CA ASP A 53 23.36 8.06 8.88
C ASP A 53 24.82 8.01 9.38
N SER A 54 25.19 8.74 10.43
CA SER A 54 26.59 8.84 10.89
C SER A 54 27.24 7.51 11.22
N LYS A 55 26.44 6.49 11.60
CA LYS A 55 26.88 5.13 11.89
C LYS A 55 26.74 4.16 10.72
N VAL A 56 26.03 4.56 9.65
CA VAL A 56 25.81 3.71 8.48
C VAL A 56 27.07 3.71 7.61
N PRO A 57 27.63 2.53 7.26
CA PRO A 57 28.84 2.45 6.43
C PRO A 57 28.65 3.04 5.04
N MET A 58 29.74 3.60 4.49
CA MET A 58 29.80 4.04 3.10
C MET A 58 29.94 2.85 2.16
N PHE A 59 29.20 2.85 1.07
CA PHE A 59 29.26 1.84 0.02
C PHE A 59 29.54 2.49 -1.34
N PRO A 60 30.55 2.00 -2.10
CA PRO A 60 30.86 2.52 -3.42
C PRO A 60 29.98 1.89 -4.50
N ILE A 61 29.26 2.72 -5.25
CA ILE A 61 28.45 2.32 -6.41
C ILE A 61 29.16 2.74 -7.69
N TYR A 62 29.61 1.77 -8.48
CA TYR A 62 30.25 2.03 -9.76
C TYR A 62 29.22 2.09 -10.89
N ASN A 63 29.25 3.16 -11.67
CA ASN A 63 28.49 3.32 -12.90
C ASN A 63 29.43 3.24 -14.10
N SER A 64 29.29 2.22 -14.94
CA SER A 64 30.13 1.97 -16.12
C SER A 64 29.83 2.87 -17.33
N LYS A 65 28.83 3.77 -17.25
CA LYS A 65 28.50 4.66 -18.35
C LYS A 65 29.60 5.70 -18.60
N GLY A 66 29.80 6.04 -19.87
CA GLY A 66 30.79 6.98 -20.27
C GLY A 66 32.19 6.36 -20.49
N LYS A 67 33.18 7.18 -20.89
CA LYS A 67 34.54 6.71 -21.25
C LYS A 67 35.32 6.13 -20.05
N HIS A 68 35.09 6.67 -18.84
CA HIS A 68 35.87 6.33 -17.65
C HIS A 68 35.01 5.80 -16.50
N GLY A 69 33.65 5.73 -16.66
CA GLY A 69 32.72 5.43 -15.58
C GLY A 69 32.72 6.50 -14.49
N THR A 70 31.93 6.30 -13.46
CA THR A 70 31.87 7.15 -12.25
C THR A 70 31.72 6.30 -11.00
N LEU A 71 32.29 6.74 -9.90
CA LEU A 71 32.10 6.16 -8.58
C LEU A 71 31.25 7.13 -7.75
N THR A 72 30.18 6.61 -7.16
CA THR A 72 29.34 7.34 -6.19
C THR A 72 29.42 6.61 -4.87
N GLU A 73 29.76 7.29 -3.80
CA GLU A 73 29.73 6.74 -2.45
C GLU A 73 28.48 7.21 -1.73
N THR A 74 27.79 6.32 -1.06
CA THR A 74 26.57 6.59 -0.31
C THR A 74 26.52 5.77 0.96
N HIS A 75 25.83 6.26 1.99
CA HIS A 75 25.53 5.47 3.18
C HIS A 75 24.56 4.35 2.83
N TYR A 76 25.01 3.10 2.94
CA TYR A 76 24.27 1.92 2.54
C TYR A 76 24.58 0.76 3.51
N PRO A 77 23.62 0.37 4.37
CA PRO A 77 23.86 -0.72 5.30
C PRO A 77 23.73 -2.07 4.59
N LYS A 78 24.72 -2.92 4.75
CA LYS A 78 24.61 -4.34 4.40
C LYS A 78 23.98 -5.13 5.54
N ALA A 79 23.63 -6.39 5.29
CA ALA A 79 23.15 -7.29 6.34
C ALA A 79 24.16 -7.33 7.51
N GLY A 80 23.66 -7.03 8.71
CA GLY A 80 24.47 -6.95 9.93
C GLY A 80 25.06 -5.58 10.26
N ASP A 81 25.08 -4.63 9.31
CA ASP A 81 25.56 -3.27 9.56
C ASP A 81 24.52 -2.47 10.39
N PRO A 82 24.97 -1.39 11.07
CA PRO A 82 24.06 -0.44 11.70
C PRO A 82 23.09 0.20 10.71
N ASN A 83 21.82 0.30 11.10
CA ASN A 83 20.81 1.10 10.42
C ASN A 83 20.90 2.58 10.82
N PRO A 84 20.26 3.50 10.07
CA PRO A 84 20.10 4.89 10.49
C PRO A 84 19.32 4.98 11.80
N GLU A 85 19.69 5.90 12.68
CA GLU A 85 18.82 6.33 13.77
C GLU A 85 17.70 7.22 13.22
N VAL A 86 16.46 7.01 13.64
CA VAL A 86 15.29 7.69 13.08
C VAL A 86 14.45 8.36 14.16
N LYS A 87 14.11 9.63 13.94
CA LYS A 87 13.14 10.40 14.74
C LYS A 87 11.97 10.82 13.90
N ILE A 88 10.81 10.98 14.53
CA ILE A 88 9.60 11.48 13.90
C ILE A 88 9.31 12.86 14.46
N GLY A 89 9.26 13.88 13.60
CA GLY A 89 9.02 15.26 13.99
C GLY A 89 7.75 15.83 13.36
N PHE A 90 7.13 16.79 14.06
CA PHE A 90 6.00 17.57 13.58
C PHE A 90 6.37 19.05 13.66
N VAL A 91 6.27 19.75 12.54
CA VAL A 91 6.60 21.18 12.44
C VAL A 91 5.45 21.93 11.79
N ASN A 92 5.18 23.16 12.25
CA ASN A 92 4.19 24.01 11.62
C ASN A 92 4.68 24.46 10.24
N ALA A 93 3.79 24.52 9.25
CA ALA A 93 4.11 24.94 7.88
C ALA A 93 4.65 26.38 7.78
N ASN A 94 4.40 27.21 8.79
CA ASN A 94 4.93 28.57 8.91
C ASN A 94 6.24 28.66 9.70
N GLY A 95 6.80 27.53 10.15
CA GLY A 95 7.98 27.47 11.00
C GLY A 95 7.65 27.37 12.49
N GLY A 96 8.68 27.32 13.30
CA GLY A 96 8.59 27.13 14.77
C GLY A 96 9.37 25.90 15.22
N GLU A 97 9.25 25.56 16.49
CA GLU A 97 9.91 24.39 17.06
C GLU A 97 9.26 23.08 16.59
N THR A 98 10.08 22.05 16.43
CA THR A 98 9.61 20.71 16.11
C THR A 98 9.16 19.99 17.37
N VAL A 99 7.95 19.46 17.36
CA VAL A 99 7.48 18.49 18.36
C VAL A 99 7.96 17.11 17.95
N TRP A 100 8.67 16.40 18.83
CA TRP A 100 9.21 15.07 18.58
C TRP A 100 8.28 14.00 19.13
N ALA A 101 8.03 12.94 18.34
CA ALA A 101 7.30 11.77 18.80
C ALA A 101 8.12 11.01 19.85
N ASP A 102 7.43 10.43 20.84
CA ASP A 102 8.02 9.69 21.96
C ASP A 102 8.47 8.28 21.53
N PHE A 103 9.49 8.22 20.67
CA PHE A 103 10.24 7.01 20.33
C PHE A 103 11.72 7.21 20.66
N ASN A 104 12.36 6.14 21.12
CA ASN A 104 13.81 6.17 21.33
C ASN A 104 14.52 5.94 20.00
N GLU A 105 15.22 6.95 19.49
CA GLU A 105 15.93 6.88 18.21
C GLU A 105 17.07 5.87 18.16
N LYS A 106 17.55 5.41 19.35
CA LYS A 106 18.65 4.46 19.45
C LYS A 106 18.22 2.99 19.37
N ASP A 107 16.91 2.75 19.39
CA ASP A 107 16.40 1.40 19.22
C ASP A 107 16.61 0.94 17.77
N ASP A 108 17.00 -0.32 17.58
CA ASP A 108 17.15 -0.92 16.25
C ASP A 108 15.76 -1.27 15.70
N GLN A 109 15.15 -0.29 15.05
CA GLN A 109 13.73 -0.27 14.69
C GLN A 109 13.51 0.30 13.30
N TYR A 110 12.36 -0.03 12.74
CA TYR A 110 11.86 0.55 11.50
C TYR A 110 10.50 1.21 11.71
N PHE A 111 10.29 2.31 10.98
CA PHE A 111 8.99 2.97 10.85
C PHE A 111 8.51 2.82 9.41
N GLY A 112 7.33 2.23 9.22
CA GLY A 112 6.71 2.09 7.90
C GLY A 112 6.18 3.41 7.33
N ILE A 113 5.42 3.33 6.24
CA ILE A 113 4.73 4.50 5.67
C ILE A 113 3.64 4.95 6.67
N PRO A 114 3.72 6.18 7.19
CA PRO A 114 2.75 6.66 8.17
C PRO A 114 1.52 7.26 7.49
N PHE A 115 0.46 7.43 8.27
CA PHE A 115 -0.83 7.94 7.81
C PHE A 115 -1.37 9.02 8.75
N TRP A 116 -1.96 10.07 8.18
CA TRP A 116 -2.78 11.01 8.94
C TRP A 116 -4.22 10.50 9.01
N ASN A 117 -4.87 10.63 10.17
CA ASN A 117 -6.33 10.53 10.20
C ASN A 117 -6.97 11.77 9.55
N ALA A 118 -8.24 11.69 9.19
CA ALA A 118 -8.93 12.75 8.44
C ALA A 118 -8.94 14.12 9.17
N GLU A 119 -8.99 14.11 10.50
CA GLU A 119 -9.00 15.31 11.33
C GLU A 119 -7.60 15.93 11.50
N GLY A 120 -6.53 15.24 11.12
CA GLY A 120 -5.16 15.72 11.27
C GLY A 120 -4.64 15.79 12.71
N ASN A 121 -5.33 15.16 13.65
CA ASN A 121 -4.98 15.16 15.08
C ASN A 121 -4.31 13.86 15.54
N ARG A 122 -4.13 12.88 14.65
CA ARG A 122 -3.43 11.62 14.89
C ARG A 122 -2.57 11.27 13.69
N PHE A 123 -1.32 10.93 13.98
CA PHE A 123 -0.37 10.41 12.98
C PHE A 123 -0.13 8.94 13.29
N ILE A 124 -0.62 8.06 12.43
CA ILE A 124 -0.53 6.61 12.62
C ILE A 124 0.79 6.12 12.08
N VAL A 125 1.58 5.51 12.95
CA VAL A 125 2.94 5.05 12.65
C VAL A 125 3.01 3.54 12.75
N PRO A 126 3.23 2.83 11.64
CA PRO A 126 3.64 1.44 11.67
C PRO A 126 5.06 1.32 12.19
N TRP A 127 5.29 0.43 13.14
CA TRP A 127 6.58 0.19 13.78
C TRP A 127 6.91 -1.30 13.78
N MET A 128 8.16 -1.64 13.54
CA MET A 128 8.71 -2.99 13.71
C MET A 128 10.11 -2.93 14.33
N PRO A 129 10.52 -3.95 15.10
CA PRO A 129 11.92 -4.17 15.40
C PRO A 129 12.67 -4.60 14.14
N ARG A 130 13.99 -4.61 14.16
CA ARG A 130 14.83 -5.06 13.04
C ARG A 130 14.49 -6.46 12.55
N ASP A 131 14.09 -7.36 13.43
CA ASP A 131 13.71 -8.74 13.08
C ASP A 131 12.41 -8.83 12.26
N GLN A 132 11.63 -7.77 12.18
CA GLN A 132 10.39 -7.65 11.39
C GLN A 132 9.38 -8.77 11.63
N ASN A 133 9.31 -9.26 12.86
CA ASN A 133 8.41 -10.32 13.31
C ASN A 133 7.34 -9.84 14.29
N ASN A 134 7.31 -8.53 14.57
CA ASN A 134 6.35 -7.88 15.45
C ASN A 134 5.96 -6.51 14.87
N LEU A 135 4.76 -6.40 14.31
CA LEU A 135 4.21 -5.15 13.81
C LEU A 135 3.36 -4.48 14.89
N LYS A 136 3.66 -3.24 15.20
CA LYS A 136 2.82 -2.40 16.06
C LYS A 136 2.34 -1.16 15.30
N LEU A 137 1.13 -0.74 15.57
CA LEU A 137 0.62 0.55 15.14
C LEU A 137 0.46 1.47 16.35
N TYR A 138 1.00 2.67 16.23
CA TYR A 138 0.88 3.72 17.22
C TYR A 138 0.17 4.94 16.64
N ALA A 139 -0.75 5.54 17.41
CA ALA A 139 -1.24 6.89 17.12
C ALA A 139 -0.38 7.89 17.88
N VAL A 140 0.25 8.81 17.19
CA VAL A 140 1.03 9.91 17.77
C VAL A 140 0.19 11.18 17.70
N ASN A 141 0.08 11.88 18.83
CA ASN A 141 -0.51 13.20 18.89
C ASN A 141 0.53 14.24 18.41
N PRO A 142 0.29 14.97 17.30
CA PRO A 142 1.28 15.90 16.77
C PRO A 142 1.49 17.15 17.65
N ALA A 143 0.60 17.41 18.62
CA ALA A 143 0.69 18.59 19.48
C ALA A 143 1.70 18.43 20.63
N ASP A 144 1.94 17.22 21.10
CA ASP A 144 2.82 16.91 22.24
C ASP A 144 3.78 15.75 22.02
N GLY A 145 3.65 15.02 20.87
CA GLY A 145 4.47 13.86 20.53
C GLY A 145 4.10 12.57 21.28
N CYS A 146 3.12 12.60 22.17
CA CYS A 146 2.71 11.41 22.93
C CYS A 146 2.16 10.35 22.00
N LYS A 147 2.62 9.08 22.16
CA LYS A 147 2.13 7.94 21.42
C LYS A 147 1.15 7.12 22.24
N SER A 148 0.14 6.59 21.57
CA SER A 148 -0.79 5.57 22.11
C SER A 148 -0.76 4.32 21.24
N PHE A 149 -0.80 3.17 21.87
CA PHE A 149 -0.79 1.87 21.22
C PHE A 149 -2.19 1.54 20.66
N ILE A 150 -2.25 1.04 19.39
CA ILE A 150 -3.51 0.70 18.73
C ILE A 150 -3.60 -0.79 18.37
N TYR A 151 -2.49 -1.37 17.88
CA TYR A 151 -2.51 -2.70 17.27
C TYR A 151 -1.18 -3.40 17.44
N ASN A 152 -1.23 -4.74 17.60
CA ASN A 152 -0.06 -5.62 17.62
C ASN A 152 -0.32 -6.89 16.81
N GLU A 153 0.67 -7.27 16.04
CA GLU A 153 0.73 -8.54 15.33
C GLU A 153 2.11 -9.15 15.53
N GLU A 154 2.15 -10.44 15.86
CA GLU A 154 3.38 -11.20 16.04
C GLU A 154 3.34 -12.46 15.17
N GLN A 155 4.44 -12.74 14.50
CA GLN A 155 4.64 -13.97 13.73
C GLN A 155 6.01 -14.56 14.06
N LYS A 156 6.17 -15.86 13.87
CA LYS A 156 7.45 -16.53 14.06
C LYS A 156 8.45 -16.24 12.95
N THR A 157 7.95 -15.76 11.82
CA THR A 157 8.74 -15.49 10.63
C THR A 157 8.72 -13.98 10.31
N TRP A 158 8.21 -13.59 9.20
CA TRP A 158 8.23 -12.25 8.66
C TRP A 158 6.82 -11.65 8.65
N ILE A 159 6.70 -10.33 8.86
CA ILE A 159 5.45 -9.58 8.73
C ILE A 159 5.66 -8.49 7.70
N ASP A 160 4.75 -8.40 6.72
CA ASP A 160 4.73 -7.33 5.73
C ASP A 160 4.10 -6.05 6.32
N TRP A 161 4.58 -4.89 5.84
CA TRP A 161 3.98 -3.61 6.18
C TRP A 161 2.52 -3.52 5.73
N PRO A 162 1.63 -2.84 6.48
CA PRO A 162 0.29 -2.53 5.99
C PRO A 162 0.40 -1.46 4.90
N GLU A 163 0.11 -1.84 3.65
CA GLU A 163 0.29 -0.96 2.49
C GLU A 163 -0.88 -0.01 2.25
N ASP A 164 -2.11 -0.48 2.46
CA ASP A 164 -3.33 0.28 2.20
C ASP A 164 -4.25 0.24 3.42
N MET A 165 -4.38 1.38 4.10
CA MET A 165 -5.27 1.55 5.23
C MET A 165 -6.33 2.59 4.91
N GLN A 166 -7.61 2.26 5.13
CA GLN A 166 -8.75 3.12 4.87
C GLN A 166 -9.34 3.63 6.18
N PHE A 167 -9.11 4.91 6.48
CA PHE A 167 -9.48 5.52 7.76
C PHE A 167 -10.94 5.93 7.82
N THR A 168 -11.52 5.81 9.01
CA THR A 168 -12.86 6.23 9.39
C THR A 168 -12.80 7.07 10.67
N ALA A 169 -13.93 7.58 11.16
CA ALA A 169 -13.95 8.32 12.42
C ALA A 169 -13.53 7.46 13.63
N ASP A 170 -13.89 6.16 13.62
CA ASP A 170 -13.75 5.28 14.79
C ASP A 170 -12.55 4.32 14.70
N GLY A 171 -11.91 4.22 13.54
CA GLY A 171 -10.84 3.27 13.30
C GLY A 171 -10.41 3.24 11.84
N PHE A 172 -9.96 2.08 11.38
CA PHE A 172 -9.52 1.90 9.99
C PHE A 172 -9.74 0.46 9.51
N TYR A 173 -9.86 0.32 8.20
CA TYR A 173 -9.81 -0.97 7.53
C TYR A 173 -8.41 -1.23 7.03
N MET A 174 -7.94 -2.46 7.19
CA MET A 174 -6.64 -2.95 6.73
C MET A 174 -6.77 -4.33 6.13
N ILE A 175 -5.79 -4.72 5.33
CA ILE A 175 -5.68 -6.05 4.72
C ILE A 175 -4.62 -6.83 5.49
N ARG A 176 -4.99 -8.02 6.01
CA ARG A 176 -4.08 -8.92 6.73
C ARG A 176 -4.38 -10.39 6.36
N ASP A 177 -3.38 -11.23 6.49
CA ASP A 177 -3.38 -12.64 6.08
C ASP A 177 -3.24 -13.61 7.27
N PHE A 178 -3.86 -13.31 8.39
CA PHE A 178 -3.75 -14.12 9.63
C PHE A 178 -4.03 -15.62 9.45
N ASP A 179 -4.87 -15.98 8.49
CA ASP A 179 -5.34 -17.33 8.22
C ASP A 179 -4.90 -17.84 6.83
N LEU A 180 -3.69 -17.51 6.35
CA LEU A 180 -3.14 -17.85 5.03
C LEU A 180 -3.75 -17.09 3.84
N TRP A 181 -4.93 -16.50 4.00
CA TRP A 181 -5.62 -15.74 2.96
C TRP A 181 -5.77 -14.29 3.38
N GLU A 182 -5.57 -13.38 2.45
CA GLU A 182 -5.82 -11.97 2.70
C GLU A 182 -7.30 -11.72 3.02
N GLN A 183 -7.54 -10.97 4.08
CA GLN A 183 -8.87 -10.55 4.48
C GLN A 183 -8.86 -9.07 4.85
N ILE A 184 -9.99 -8.42 4.65
CA ILE A 184 -10.22 -7.07 5.17
C ILE A 184 -10.60 -7.18 6.64
N TYR A 185 -9.91 -6.42 7.48
CA TYR A 185 -10.20 -6.27 8.90
C TYR A 185 -10.52 -4.84 9.24
N PHE A 186 -11.39 -4.62 10.21
CA PHE A 186 -11.59 -3.34 10.87
C PHE A 186 -10.87 -3.34 12.22
N GLN A 187 -10.08 -2.28 12.50
CA GLN A 187 -9.42 -2.03 13.77
C GLN A 187 -9.89 -0.69 14.34
N SER A 188 -10.37 -0.67 15.61
CA SER A 188 -10.73 0.58 16.28
C SER A 188 -9.49 1.33 16.80
N PHE A 189 -9.57 2.67 16.88
CA PHE A 189 -8.47 3.50 17.40
C PHE A 189 -8.17 3.29 18.89
N ASP A 190 -9.11 2.76 19.65
CA ASP A 190 -8.92 2.42 21.07
C ASP A 190 -8.26 1.04 21.29
N GLY A 191 -7.93 0.33 20.21
CA GLY A 191 -7.30 -0.98 20.24
C GLY A 191 -8.20 -2.15 20.66
N LYS A 192 -9.48 -1.91 20.98
CA LYS A 192 -10.34 -2.93 21.60
C LYS A 192 -11.10 -3.80 20.60
N ARG A 193 -11.25 -3.37 19.35
CA ARG A 193 -12.04 -4.08 18.34
C ARG A 193 -11.19 -4.38 17.12
N LEU A 194 -10.94 -5.66 16.88
CA LEU A 194 -10.44 -6.20 15.62
C LEU A 194 -11.53 -7.11 15.05
N GLU A 195 -12.08 -6.76 13.88
CA GLU A 195 -13.20 -7.47 13.29
C GLU A 195 -12.87 -7.89 11.86
N LYS A 196 -13.01 -9.18 11.55
CA LYS A 196 -12.90 -9.74 10.20
C LYS A 196 -14.13 -9.34 9.36
N ILE A 197 -13.90 -8.72 8.21
CA ILE A 197 -14.96 -8.20 7.33
C ILE A 197 -15.23 -9.14 6.15
N THR A 198 -14.18 -9.75 5.59
CA THR A 198 -14.28 -10.69 4.47
C THR A 198 -13.92 -12.09 4.90
N ASP A 199 -14.25 -13.06 4.10
CA ASP A 199 -13.95 -14.49 4.28
C ASP A 199 -13.48 -15.11 2.95
N GLY A 200 -13.14 -16.41 2.99
CA GLY A 200 -12.78 -17.22 1.82
C GLY A 200 -11.35 -16.97 1.33
N ASN A 201 -11.05 -17.48 0.13
CA ASN A 201 -9.70 -17.55 -0.40
C ASN A 201 -9.37 -16.30 -1.23
N ASN A 202 -9.16 -15.18 -0.57
CA ASN A 202 -8.79 -13.94 -1.25
C ASN A 202 -7.27 -13.80 -1.34
N TRP A 203 -6.79 -13.20 -2.43
CA TRP A 203 -5.42 -12.81 -2.64
C TRP A 203 -5.32 -11.55 -3.50
N GLY A 204 -4.35 -10.69 -3.21
CA GLY A 204 -4.16 -9.42 -3.91
C GLY A 204 -5.37 -8.53 -3.77
N ILE A 205 -5.88 -8.38 -2.55
CA ILE A 205 -6.97 -7.45 -2.24
C ILE A 205 -6.45 -6.01 -2.44
N ASN A 206 -7.24 -5.19 -3.12
CA ASN A 206 -7.01 -3.74 -3.17
C ASN A 206 -8.33 -3.02 -2.91
N PHE A 207 -8.31 -2.02 -2.02
CA PHE A 207 -9.47 -1.18 -1.80
C PHE A 207 -9.76 -0.30 -3.02
N VAL A 208 -11.03 -0.23 -3.40
CA VAL A 208 -11.52 0.73 -4.39
C VAL A 208 -12.27 1.85 -3.69
N LYS A 209 -13.11 1.52 -2.71
CA LYS A 209 -13.85 2.52 -1.92
C LYS A 209 -14.35 1.90 -0.61
N VAL A 210 -14.21 2.65 0.47
CA VAL A 210 -14.96 2.40 1.72
C VAL A 210 -16.10 3.41 1.80
N ASP A 211 -17.34 2.93 1.72
CA ASP A 211 -18.53 3.76 1.81
C ASP A 211 -19.28 3.46 3.11
N GLN A 212 -18.95 4.23 4.15
CA GLN A 212 -19.60 4.09 5.46
C GLN A 212 -21.09 4.44 5.43
N LYS A 213 -21.48 5.36 4.53
CA LYS A 213 -22.86 5.82 4.39
C LYS A 213 -23.77 4.72 3.84
N GLU A 214 -23.25 3.96 2.87
CA GLU A 214 -23.91 2.79 2.31
C GLU A 214 -23.71 1.53 3.18
N GLY A 215 -22.70 1.53 4.05
CA GLY A 215 -22.30 0.38 4.84
C GLY A 215 -21.68 -0.72 3.98
N ALA A 216 -20.79 -0.35 3.07
CA ALA A 216 -20.15 -1.26 2.13
C ALA A 216 -18.68 -0.93 1.88
N ILE A 217 -17.89 -1.97 1.53
CA ILE A 217 -16.55 -1.82 0.98
C ILE A 217 -16.55 -2.43 -0.42
N TYR A 218 -15.95 -1.68 -1.35
CA TYR A 218 -15.69 -2.10 -2.72
C TYR A 218 -14.21 -2.40 -2.86
N PHE A 219 -13.88 -3.57 -3.42
CA PHE A 219 -12.51 -4.03 -3.52
C PHE A 219 -12.30 -4.94 -4.73
N THR A 220 -11.06 -5.03 -5.20
CA THR A 220 -10.64 -6.05 -6.16
C THR A 220 -9.88 -7.15 -5.45
N ALA A 221 -9.98 -8.36 -5.94
CA ALA A 221 -9.25 -9.51 -5.41
C ALA A 221 -9.21 -10.67 -6.42
N ARG A 222 -8.23 -11.58 -6.24
CA ARG A 222 -8.28 -12.94 -6.75
C ARG A 222 -9.03 -13.80 -5.74
N ARG A 223 -10.25 -14.19 -6.06
CA ARG A 223 -11.11 -14.98 -5.18
C ARG A 223 -11.68 -16.23 -5.89
N GLU A 224 -12.28 -16.02 -7.05
CA GLU A 224 -12.86 -17.12 -7.85
C GLU A 224 -11.78 -17.95 -8.53
N ALA A 225 -10.67 -17.32 -8.92
CA ALA A 225 -9.53 -17.95 -9.55
C ALA A 225 -8.24 -17.20 -9.20
N SER A 226 -7.13 -17.92 -9.05
CA SER A 226 -5.82 -17.36 -8.68
C SER A 226 -5.17 -16.55 -9.81
N ASP A 227 -5.58 -16.76 -11.05
CA ASP A 227 -5.07 -16.09 -12.25
C ASP A 227 -5.95 -14.92 -12.72
N ARG A 228 -6.98 -14.56 -11.95
CA ARG A 228 -7.94 -13.54 -12.35
C ARG A 228 -8.32 -12.63 -11.20
N VAL A 229 -8.24 -11.34 -11.45
CA VAL A 229 -8.73 -10.29 -10.53
C VAL A 229 -10.16 -9.94 -10.92
N ASP A 230 -11.05 -9.94 -9.94
CA ASP A 230 -12.44 -9.55 -10.05
C ASP A 230 -12.76 -8.38 -9.13
N PHE A 231 -13.89 -7.71 -9.37
CA PHE A 231 -14.39 -6.59 -8.57
C PHE A 231 -15.56 -7.02 -7.71
N TYR A 232 -15.49 -6.69 -6.41
CA TYR A 232 -16.43 -7.13 -5.38
C TYR A 232 -16.96 -5.98 -4.55
N ARG A 233 -18.11 -6.24 -3.91
CA ARG A 233 -18.68 -5.45 -2.83
C ARG A 233 -18.92 -6.35 -1.62
N VAL A 234 -18.54 -5.92 -0.42
CA VAL A 234 -18.93 -6.55 0.84
C VAL A 234 -19.86 -5.62 1.61
N ASN A 235 -20.97 -6.16 2.14
CA ASN A 235 -21.85 -5.44 3.05
C ASN A 235 -21.29 -5.52 4.48
N LEU A 236 -21.05 -4.38 5.12
CA LEU A 236 -20.41 -4.33 6.44
C LEU A 236 -21.26 -4.95 7.55
N LYS A 237 -22.59 -4.92 7.44
CA LYS A 237 -23.51 -5.49 8.44
C LYS A 237 -23.67 -6.99 8.28
N THR A 238 -23.93 -7.46 7.06
CA THR A 238 -24.25 -8.87 6.78
C THR A 238 -23.04 -9.70 6.45
N LYS A 239 -21.89 -9.06 6.14
CA LYS A 239 -20.65 -9.68 5.65
C LYS A 239 -20.81 -10.39 4.29
N GLN A 240 -21.95 -10.22 3.64
CA GLN A 240 -22.20 -10.83 2.33
C GLN A 240 -21.33 -10.17 1.28
N ILE A 241 -20.58 -10.99 0.54
CA ILE A 241 -19.74 -10.56 -0.58
C ILE A 241 -20.51 -10.82 -1.88
N GLN A 242 -20.54 -9.81 -2.76
CA GLN A 242 -21.13 -9.86 -4.09
C GLN A 242 -20.05 -9.57 -5.12
N ARG A 243 -19.87 -10.43 -6.11
CA ARG A 243 -19.07 -10.14 -7.30
C ARG A 243 -19.84 -9.17 -8.20
N LEU A 244 -19.21 -8.07 -8.62
CA LEU A 244 -19.78 -7.04 -9.48
C LEU A 244 -19.30 -7.16 -10.93
N SER A 245 -18.10 -7.67 -11.15
CA SER A 245 -17.58 -8.00 -12.48
C SER A 245 -18.23 -9.26 -13.03
N THR A 246 -18.19 -9.45 -14.35
CA THR A 246 -18.87 -10.58 -15.05
C THR A 246 -17.90 -11.34 -15.95
N GLY A 247 -18.25 -12.58 -16.31
CA GLY A 247 -17.45 -13.39 -17.22
C GLY A 247 -16.07 -13.80 -16.68
N ASP A 248 -15.27 -14.38 -17.56
CA ASP A 248 -13.91 -14.87 -17.25
C ASP A 248 -12.85 -13.91 -17.79
N TYR A 249 -12.77 -12.73 -17.16
CA TYR A 249 -11.80 -11.68 -17.50
C TYR A 249 -11.00 -11.28 -16.28
N ASN A 250 -9.76 -10.88 -16.51
CA ASN A 250 -8.97 -10.15 -15.53
C ASN A 250 -9.33 -8.67 -15.60
N TYR A 251 -9.67 -8.07 -14.46
CA TYR A 251 -10.10 -6.67 -14.35
C TYR A 251 -9.02 -5.80 -13.73
N GLN A 252 -8.73 -4.66 -14.37
CA GLN A 252 -7.72 -3.68 -13.93
C GLN A 252 -8.32 -2.28 -14.02
N ALA A 253 -7.67 -1.31 -13.34
CA ALA A 253 -8.07 0.09 -13.35
C ALA A 253 -9.58 0.30 -13.09
N VAL A 254 -10.08 -0.40 -12.06
CA VAL A 254 -11.49 -0.27 -11.66
C VAL A 254 -11.71 1.10 -11.04
N ASN A 255 -12.66 1.86 -11.60
CA ASN A 255 -13.08 3.17 -11.10
C ASN A 255 -14.58 3.18 -10.84
N LEU A 256 -14.96 3.31 -9.58
CA LEU A 256 -16.36 3.35 -9.14
C LEU A 256 -16.88 4.78 -9.15
N SER A 257 -18.10 4.97 -9.67
CA SER A 257 -18.77 6.29 -9.64
C SER A 257 -19.07 6.75 -8.22
N PRO A 258 -19.14 8.06 -7.95
CA PRO A 258 -19.42 8.57 -6.60
C PRO A 258 -20.73 8.04 -5.99
N ASP A 259 -21.74 7.76 -6.81
CA ASP A 259 -23.05 7.24 -6.41
C ASP A 259 -23.12 5.70 -6.34
N ASN A 260 -22.00 5.01 -6.57
CA ASN A 260 -21.84 3.54 -6.55
C ASN A 260 -22.71 2.78 -7.58
N LYS A 261 -23.30 3.48 -8.56
CA LYS A 261 -24.20 2.85 -9.53
C LYS A 261 -23.51 2.40 -10.80
N HIS A 262 -22.32 2.93 -11.07
CA HIS A 262 -21.55 2.61 -12.27
C HIS A 262 -20.09 2.40 -11.91
N PHE A 263 -19.41 1.58 -12.70
CA PHE A 263 -17.95 1.54 -12.67
C PHE A 263 -17.38 1.32 -14.06
N THR A 264 -16.19 1.83 -14.30
CA THR A 264 -15.39 1.50 -15.47
C THR A 264 -14.26 0.58 -15.08
N ALA A 265 -13.84 -0.26 -16.00
CA ALA A 265 -12.67 -1.12 -15.82
C ALA A 265 -12.03 -1.44 -17.17
N VAL A 266 -10.75 -1.75 -17.16
CA VAL A 266 -10.09 -2.41 -18.28
C VAL A 266 -10.14 -3.91 -18.02
N ARG A 267 -10.69 -4.67 -18.97
CA ARG A 267 -10.71 -6.13 -18.88
C ARG A 267 -9.98 -6.78 -20.05
N SER A 268 -9.41 -7.94 -19.80
CA SER A 268 -8.81 -8.80 -20.83
C SER A 268 -8.77 -10.26 -20.38
N ASN A 269 -8.55 -11.16 -21.32
CA ASN A 269 -8.19 -12.55 -21.07
C ASN A 269 -7.30 -13.07 -22.19
N SER A 270 -6.99 -14.37 -22.21
CA SER A 270 -6.14 -15.00 -23.24
C SER A 270 -6.68 -14.88 -24.67
N HIS A 271 -7.98 -14.59 -24.85
CA HIS A 271 -8.65 -14.52 -26.14
C HIS A 271 -9.08 -13.10 -26.51
N THR A 272 -9.12 -12.22 -25.52
CA THR A 272 -9.66 -10.86 -25.67
C THR A 272 -8.61 -9.85 -25.25
N PRO A 273 -8.09 -9.04 -26.20
CA PRO A 273 -7.26 -7.86 -25.87
C PRO A 273 -7.97 -6.90 -24.94
N ASN A 274 -7.25 -5.91 -24.42
CA ASN A 274 -7.80 -4.95 -23.48
C ASN A 274 -9.06 -4.26 -24.03
N GLN A 275 -10.10 -4.29 -23.23
CA GLN A 275 -11.36 -3.58 -23.47
C GLN A 275 -11.65 -2.63 -22.30
N LEU A 276 -11.97 -1.37 -22.60
CA LEU A 276 -12.55 -0.46 -21.63
C LEU A 276 -14.06 -0.70 -21.59
N VAL A 277 -14.57 -1.06 -20.42
CA VAL A 277 -15.98 -1.39 -20.21
C VAL A 277 -16.60 -0.48 -19.16
N LEU A 278 -17.86 -0.13 -19.36
CA LEU A 278 -18.73 0.53 -18.38
C LEU A 278 -19.75 -0.49 -17.88
N PHE A 279 -19.84 -0.59 -16.56
CA PHE A 279 -20.83 -1.40 -15.87
C PHE A 279 -21.88 -0.53 -15.20
N THR A 280 -23.13 -1.00 -15.21
CA THR A 280 -24.18 -0.52 -14.31
C THR A 280 -24.38 -1.58 -13.23
N VAL A 281 -24.20 -1.19 -11.97
CA VAL A 281 -24.30 -2.08 -10.80
C VAL A 281 -25.77 -2.42 -10.54
N GLY A 282 -26.12 -3.68 -10.69
CA GLY A 282 -27.46 -4.19 -10.40
C GLY A 282 -27.53 -4.88 -9.02
N LYS A 283 -28.74 -5.05 -8.50
CA LYS A 283 -28.98 -5.73 -7.21
C LYS A 283 -28.53 -7.18 -7.21
N LYS A 284 -28.63 -7.88 -8.33
CA LYS A 284 -28.19 -9.27 -8.50
C LYS A 284 -27.02 -9.38 -9.45
N ASN A 285 -27.11 -8.75 -10.62
CA ASN A 285 -26.10 -8.80 -11.67
C ASN A 285 -25.85 -7.39 -12.20
N SER A 286 -24.59 -7.08 -12.55
CA SER A 286 -24.25 -5.88 -13.30
C SER A 286 -24.53 -6.08 -14.78
N THR A 287 -24.88 -5.00 -15.48
CA THR A 287 -24.95 -4.96 -16.96
C THR A 287 -23.74 -4.21 -17.50
N GLU A 288 -23.27 -4.61 -18.67
CA GLU A 288 -22.03 -4.07 -19.23
C GLU A 288 -22.21 -3.47 -20.63
N LYS A 289 -21.36 -2.48 -20.95
CA LYS A 289 -21.21 -1.90 -22.29
C LYS A 289 -19.73 -1.71 -22.57
N ILE A 290 -19.25 -2.24 -23.68
CA ILE A 290 -17.89 -1.98 -24.17
C ILE A 290 -17.86 -0.54 -24.70
N ILE A 291 -16.95 0.28 -24.16
CA ILE A 291 -16.72 1.68 -24.58
C ILE A 291 -15.62 1.73 -25.63
N PHE A 292 -14.56 0.93 -25.43
CA PHE A 292 -13.42 0.87 -26.33
C PHE A 292 -12.88 -0.55 -26.37
N ASP A 293 -12.55 -1.02 -27.58
CA ASP A 293 -11.86 -2.29 -27.82
C ASP A 293 -10.51 -1.99 -28.46
N SER A 294 -9.43 -2.45 -27.84
CA SER A 294 -8.09 -2.29 -28.40
C SER A 294 -7.79 -3.19 -29.59
N LYS A 295 -8.69 -4.15 -29.87
CA LYS A 295 -8.65 -4.99 -31.05
C LYS A 295 -8.93 -4.17 -32.31
N GLY A 296 -7.90 -3.64 -32.96
CA GLY A 296 -8.04 -2.90 -34.21
C GLY A 296 -8.17 -3.85 -35.41
N GLU A 297 -8.58 -3.28 -36.56
CA GLU A 297 -8.79 -4.03 -37.82
C GLU A 297 -7.58 -4.89 -38.24
N LYS A 298 -6.37 -4.44 -37.97
CA LYS A 298 -5.15 -5.19 -38.28
C LYS A 298 -4.94 -6.43 -37.41
N PHE A 299 -5.58 -6.52 -36.25
CA PHE A 299 -5.38 -7.64 -35.32
C PHE A 299 -5.79 -8.97 -35.98
N ASP A 300 -6.92 -8.98 -36.72
CA ASP A 300 -7.43 -10.16 -37.39
C ASP A 300 -6.57 -10.64 -38.57
N SER A 301 -5.64 -9.80 -39.04
CA SER A 301 -4.66 -10.18 -40.09
C SER A 301 -3.49 -11.02 -39.55
N TYR A 302 -3.30 -11.10 -38.23
CA TYR A 302 -2.23 -11.87 -37.60
C TYR A 302 -2.74 -13.24 -37.14
N LYS A 303 -1.96 -14.30 -37.41
CA LYS A 303 -2.15 -15.58 -36.76
C LYS A 303 -1.60 -15.50 -35.34
N VAL A 304 -2.47 -15.23 -34.38
CA VAL A 304 -2.09 -15.19 -32.97
C VAL A 304 -2.37 -16.57 -32.37
N ALA A 305 -1.34 -17.18 -31.81
CA ALA A 305 -1.52 -18.39 -31.02
C ALA A 305 -2.31 -18.05 -29.74
N ILE A 306 -3.44 -18.72 -29.55
CA ILE A 306 -4.29 -18.50 -28.38
C ILE A 306 -3.86 -19.47 -27.28
N PRO A 307 -3.41 -18.95 -26.12
CA PRO A 307 -3.05 -19.79 -25.01
C PRO A 307 -4.23 -20.57 -24.45
N GLN A 308 -4.03 -21.86 -24.19
CA GLN A 308 -5.00 -22.66 -23.45
C GLN A 308 -4.66 -22.63 -21.96
N MET A 309 -5.60 -22.17 -21.15
CA MET A 309 -5.49 -22.24 -19.68
C MET A 309 -5.88 -23.63 -19.21
N LYS A 310 -5.01 -24.24 -18.40
CA LYS A 310 -5.25 -25.51 -17.72
C LYS A 310 -4.92 -25.35 -16.23
N TYR A 311 -5.43 -26.25 -15.42
CA TYR A 311 -5.10 -26.29 -14.01
C TYR A 311 -4.50 -27.64 -13.66
N ILE A 312 -3.39 -27.61 -12.93
CA ILE A 312 -2.68 -28.82 -12.46
C ILE A 312 -2.81 -28.85 -10.94
N MET A 313 -3.07 -30.05 -10.42
CA MET A 313 -3.06 -30.26 -8.96
C MET A 313 -1.66 -30.69 -8.55
N VAL A 314 -1.00 -29.93 -7.67
CA VAL A 314 0.31 -30.23 -7.10
C VAL A 314 0.21 -30.01 -5.59
N ASP A 315 0.50 -31.04 -4.80
CA ASP A 315 0.49 -31.01 -3.33
C ASP A 315 -0.79 -30.37 -2.72
N GLY A 316 -1.94 -30.66 -3.35
CA GLY A 316 -3.24 -30.11 -2.93
C GLY A 316 -3.56 -28.71 -3.46
N TYR A 317 -2.64 -28.05 -4.15
CA TYR A 317 -2.84 -26.74 -4.75
C TYR A 317 -3.27 -26.85 -6.21
N ARG A 318 -4.25 -26.03 -6.60
CA ARG A 318 -4.71 -25.89 -7.97
C ARG A 318 -3.92 -24.79 -8.67
N LEU A 319 -2.89 -25.15 -9.43
CA LEU A 319 -2.00 -24.22 -10.11
C LEU A 319 -2.48 -23.94 -11.53
N PRO A 320 -2.61 -22.65 -11.95
CA PRO A 320 -2.89 -22.32 -13.33
C PRO A 320 -1.66 -22.59 -14.21
N ALA A 321 -1.88 -23.19 -15.36
CA ALA A 321 -0.87 -23.45 -16.37
C ALA A 321 -1.33 -22.92 -17.73
N GLN A 322 -0.45 -22.20 -18.42
CA GLN A 322 -0.71 -21.69 -19.75
C GLN A 322 0.08 -22.45 -20.78
N ILE A 323 -0.61 -23.01 -21.80
CA ILE A 323 0.00 -23.77 -22.88
C ILE A 323 -0.25 -23.03 -24.18
N VAL A 324 0.82 -22.77 -24.92
CA VAL A 324 0.75 -22.23 -26.30
C VAL A 324 1.24 -23.31 -27.24
N TYR A 325 0.40 -23.69 -28.21
CA TYR A 325 0.79 -24.59 -29.27
C TYR A 325 1.27 -23.81 -30.51
N PRO A 326 2.29 -24.31 -31.20
CA PRO A 326 2.80 -23.66 -32.41
C PRO A 326 1.76 -23.57 -33.54
#